data_0adcb7687c520d7833b83d893ccdf5f5
#
_entry.id   0adcb7687c520d7833b83d893ccdf5f5
#
_cell.length_a   1.000
_cell.length_b   1.000
_cell.length_c   1.000
_cell.angle_alpha   90.00
_cell.angle_beta   90.00
_cell.angle_gamma   90.00
#
_symmetry.space_group_name_H-M   'P 1'
#
loop_
_entity.id
_entity.type
_entity.pdbx_description
1 polymer ?
#
loop_
_entity_poly.entity_id
_entity_poly.type
_entity_poly.pdbx_seq_one_letter_code
_entity_poly.pdbx_strand_id
1 'polypeptide(L)' 'MTTVYQVGQDVSYGIGGDHYYDGKITRITKRFIFTDSGRKYTQKISNDGRVHYTETGCRFCYLMPGRHEHLDPHF' A
#
# COMPACT_ATOMS: atom_id res chain seq x y z
N MET A 1 12.23 -10.56 -3.29
CA MET A 1 12.78 -9.20 -3.30
C MET A 1 11.90 -8.29 -2.45
N THR A 2 12.47 -7.58 -1.52
CA THR A 2 11.71 -6.72 -0.61
C THR A 2 11.52 -5.35 -1.26
N THR A 3 10.27 -4.88 -1.26
CA THR A 3 9.98 -3.53 -1.75
C THR A 3 10.40 -2.52 -0.67
N VAL A 4 11.20 -1.54 -1.06
CA VAL A 4 11.67 -0.49 -0.16
C VAL A 4 10.82 0.76 -0.40
N TYR A 5 10.22 1.28 0.67
CA TYR A 5 9.42 2.50 0.63
C TYR A 5 10.20 3.66 1.24
N GLN A 6 9.95 4.86 0.74
CA GLN A 6 10.60 6.08 1.20
C GLN A 6 9.59 7.19 1.38
N VAL A 7 9.86 8.09 2.31
CA VAL A 7 9.05 9.31 2.48
C VAL A 7 9.12 10.13 1.18
N GLY A 8 7.98 10.62 0.74
CA GLY A 8 7.86 11.37 -0.51
C GLY A 8 7.57 10.52 -1.73
N GLN A 9 7.60 9.19 -1.57
CA GLN A 9 7.33 8.27 -2.67
C GLN A 9 5.83 8.21 -2.96
N ASP A 10 5.49 8.15 -4.24
CA ASP A 10 4.10 7.88 -4.65
C ASP A 10 3.75 6.43 -4.38
N VAL A 11 2.58 6.20 -3.84
CA VAL A 11 2.07 4.86 -3.57
C VAL A 11 0.60 4.78 -3.98
N SER A 12 0.17 3.54 -4.18
CA SER A 12 -1.21 3.22 -4.52
C SER A 12 -1.68 2.08 -3.65
N TYR A 13 -2.97 1.84 -3.64
CA TYR A 13 -3.50 0.67 -2.95
C TYR A 13 -4.38 -0.12 -3.89
N GLY A 14 -4.43 -1.43 -3.68
CA GLY A 14 -5.27 -2.33 -4.44
C GLY A 14 -6.34 -2.95 -3.56
N ILE A 15 -7.54 -3.07 -4.10
CA ILE A 15 -8.65 -3.76 -3.45
C ILE A 15 -9.41 -4.54 -4.51
N GLY A 16 -9.54 -5.84 -4.30
CA GLY A 16 -10.10 -6.71 -5.35
C GLY A 16 -9.24 -6.65 -6.60
N GLY A 17 -9.81 -6.36 -7.73
CA GLY A 17 -9.08 -6.17 -8.98
C GLY A 17 -8.75 -4.73 -9.30
N ASP A 18 -9.14 -3.79 -8.44
CA ASP A 18 -9.01 -2.37 -8.69
C ASP A 18 -7.78 -1.80 -8.01
N HIS A 19 -7.17 -0.79 -8.65
CA HIS A 19 -6.02 -0.08 -8.12
C HIS A 19 -6.33 1.41 -8.08
N TYR A 20 -5.98 2.06 -6.97
CA TYR A 20 -6.24 3.49 -6.76
C TYR A 20 -4.98 4.17 -6.27
N TYR A 21 -4.71 5.36 -6.80
CA TYR A 21 -3.62 6.18 -6.31
C TYR A 21 -3.95 6.69 -4.92
N ASP A 22 -3.02 6.50 -3.96
CA ASP A 22 -3.25 6.92 -2.57
C ASP A 22 -2.60 8.26 -2.25
N GLY A 23 -1.48 8.57 -2.85
CA GLY A 23 -0.76 9.78 -2.56
C GLY A 23 0.70 9.51 -2.27
N LYS A 24 1.32 10.38 -1.48
CA LYS A 24 2.74 10.27 -1.13
C LYS A 24 2.90 9.83 0.30
N ILE A 25 3.95 9.07 0.56
CA ILE A 25 4.30 8.65 1.90
C ILE A 25 4.79 9.87 2.69
N THR A 26 4.19 10.12 3.85
CA THR A 26 4.57 11.23 4.72
C THR A 26 5.42 10.78 5.89
N ARG A 27 5.29 9.51 6.31
CA ARG A 27 6.03 8.99 7.45
C ARG A 27 6.14 7.47 7.36
N ILE A 28 7.29 6.95 7.76
CA ILE A 28 7.51 5.50 7.86
C ILE A 28 8.02 5.21 9.25
N THR A 29 7.40 4.24 9.92
CA THR A 29 7.87 3.70 11.18
C THR A 29 8.24 2.24 10.99
N LYS A 30 8.62 1.55 12.07
CA LYS A 30 9.02 0.14 11.99
C LYS A 30 7.95 -0.77 11.37
N ARG A 31 6.67 -0.47 11.64
CA ARG A 31 5.56 -1.34 11.24
C ARG A 31 4.51 -0.64 10.41
N PHE A 32 4.61 0.67 10.25
CA PHE A 32 3.55 1.45 9.62
C PHE A 32 4.09 2.37 8.56
N ILE A 33 3.27 2.59 7.54
CA ILE A 33 3.49 3.62 6.53
C ILE A 33 2.28 4.52 6.55
N PHE A 34 2.53 5.83 6.61
CA PHE A 34 1.48 6.85 6.60
C PHE A 34 1.55 7.62 5.30
N THR A 35 0.40 7.94 4.73
CA THR A 35 0.30 8.70 3.49
C THR A 35 -0.42 10.02 3.70
N ASP A 36 -0.30 10.94 2.75
CA ASP A 36 -0.90 12.26 2.85
C ASP A 36 -2.42 12.23 2.72
N SER A 37 -2.98 11.11 2.30
CA SER A 37 -4.43 10.91 2.28
C SER A 37 -5.00 10.64 3.67
N GLY A 38 -4.15 10.43 4.67
CA GLY A 38 -4.55 10.08 6.02
C GLY A 38 -4.65 8.58 6.27
N ARG A 39 -4.30 7.76 5.28
CA ARG A 39 -4.30 6.30 5.45
C ARG A 39 -3.05 5.82 6.16
N LYS A 40 -3.20 4.73 6.89
CA LYS A 40 -2.11 4.06 7.58
C LYS A 40 -2.08 2.61 7.13
N TYR A 41 -0.88 2.13 6.79
CA TYR A 41 -0.68 0.76 6.33
C TYR A 41 0.18 0.02 7.35
N THR A 42 -0.23 -1.20 7.68
CA THR A 42 0.45 -2.05 8.66
C THR A 42 1.31 -3.08 7.94
N GLN A 43 2.53 -3.27 8.42
CA GLN A 43 3.44 -4.28 7.90
C GLN A 43 2.91 -5.68 8.21
N LYS A 44 2.90 -6.53 7.20
CA LYS A 44 2.55 -7.95 7.32
C LYS A 44 3.69 -8.78 6.76
N ILE A 45 3.94 -9.92 7.37
CA ILE A 45 4.96 -10.86 6.91
C ILE A 45 4.24 -12.17 6.59
N SER A 46 4.35 -12.61 5.34
CA SER A 46 3.74 -13.85 4.92
C SER A 46 4.58 -15.06 5.35
N ASN A 47 4.02 -16.27 5.20
CA ASN A 47 4.68 -17.49 5.64
C ASN A 47 6.01 -17.75 4.93
N ASP A 48 6.19 -17.23 3.75
CA ASP A 48 7.43 -17.36 2.98
C ASP A 48 8.45 -16.26 3.29
N GLY A 49 8.16 -15.39 4.26
CA GLY A 49 9.05 -14.31 4.68
C GLY A 49 8.92 -13.04 3.87
N ARG A 50 7.98 -12.94 2.96
CA ARG A 50 7.77 -11.72 2.19
C ARG A 50 7.06 -10.67 3.03
N VAL A 51 7.51 -9.42 2.89
CA VAL A 51 6.94 -8.28 3.59
C VAL A 51 5.99 -7.55 2.65
N HIS A 52 4.80 -7.25 3.15
CA HIS A 52 3.83 -6.42 2.44
C HIS A 52 3.09 -5.54 3.45
N TYR A 53 2.38 -4.56 2.95
CA TYR A 53 1.63 -3.62 3.79
C TYR A 53 0.17 -3.65 3.39
N THR A 54 -0.71 -3.70 4.39
CA THR A 54 -2.15 -3.62 4.17
C THR A 54 -2.71 -2.45 4.96
N GLU A 55 -3.77 -1.85 4.47
CA GLU A 55 -4.41 -0.75 5.18
C GLU A 55 -4.90 -1.22 6.55
N THR A 56 -4.61 -0.44 7.59
CA THR A 56 -5.02 -0.78 8.95
C THR A 56 -6.55 -0.82 9.02
N GLY A 57 -7.07 -1.97 9.47
CA GLY A 57 -8.50 -2.18 9.53
C GLY A 57 -9.11 -2.80 8.27
N CYS A 58 -8.33 -2.95 7.21
CA CYS A 58 -8.80 -3.56 5.97
C CYS A 58 -7.77 -4.59 5.48
N ARG A 59 -8.12 -5.87 5.55
CA ARG A 59 -7.19 -6.93 5.17
C ARG A 59 -7.09 -7.13 3.66
N PHE A 60 -7.94 -6.48 2.89
CA PHE A 60 -7.99 -6.65 1.44
C PHE A 60 -7.37 -5.48 0.68
N CYS A 61 -6.95 -4.43 1.38
CA CYS A 61 -6.34 -3.25 0.78
C CYS A 61 -4.84 -3.31 0.97
N TYR A 62 -4.10 -3.56 -0.09
CA TYR A 62 -2.65 -3.70 -0.01
C TYR A 62 -1.95 -2.53 -0.69
N LEU A 63 -0.79 -2.17 -0.15
CA LEU A 63 0.00 -1.04 -0.64
C LEU A 63 0.89 -1.47 -1.81
N MET A 64 1.02 -0.60 -2.80
CA MET A 64 1.89 -0.80 -3.95
C MET A 64 2.77 0.43 -4.17
N PRO A 65 4.03 0.24 -4.58
CA PRO A 65 4.87 1.38 -4.94
C PRO A 65 4.44 1.98 -6.28
N GLY A 66 4.59 3.30 -6.40
CA GLY A 66 4.28 3.99 -7.63
C GLY A 66 2.83 4.39 -7.76
N ARG A 67 2.51 5.04 -8.86
CA ARG A 67 1.15 5.50 -9.13
C ARG A 67 0.45 4.51 -10.05
N HIS A 68 -0.55 3.82 -9.51
CA HIS A 68 -1.35 2.85 -10.25
C HIS A 68 -2.81 3.23 -10.13
N GLU A 69 -3.46 3.37 -11.26
CA GLU A 69 -4.90 3.63 -11.31
C GLU A 69 -5.47 2.64 -12.33
N HIS A 70 -6.17 1.63 -11.86
CA HIS A 70 -6.74 0.60 -12.70
C HIS A 70 -8.07 0.18 -12.13
N LEU A 71 -9.09 0.27 -12.95
CA LEU A 71 -10.42 -0.21 -12.61
C LEU A 71 -10.71 -1.42 -13.46
N ASP A 72 -11.10 -2.51 -12.81
CA ASP A 72 -11.44 -3.74 -13.51
C ASP A 72 -12.71 -3.53 -14.32
N PRO A 73 -12.67 -3.71 -15.66
CA PRO A 73 -13.83 -3.44 -16.49
C PRO A 73 -14.85 -4.57 -16.41
N HIS A 74 -15.74 -4.46 -15.46
CA HIS A 74 -16.87 -5.38 -15.32
C HIS A 74 -18.03 -4.86 -16.15
N PHE A 75 -18.26 -5.43 -17.26
CA PHE A 75 -19.42 -5.06 -18.06
C PHE A 75 -20.13 -6.30 -18.55
#